data_1ef5580a713dce468326dc7a63b6fb35
#
_entry.id   1ef5580a713dce468326dc7a63b6fb35
#
_cell.length_a   1.000
_cell.length_b   1.000
_cell.length_c   1.000
_cell.angle_alpha   90.00
_cell.angle_beta   90.00
_cell.angle_gamma   90.00
#
_symmetry.space_group_name_H-M   'P 1'
#
loop_
_entity.id
_entity.type
_entity.pdbx_description
1 polymer ?
#
loop_
_entity_poly.entity_id
_entity_poly.type
_entity_poly.pdbx_seq_one_letter_code
_entity_poly.pdbx_strand_id
1 'polypeptide(L)'
;MSRVSTGVLIAVCLASPAVFAALVWLTRAGGKRATAALAGGVVAAVFNIGWDALAAQQDWWTYPETNDVLATLALALSVAFVFGGAAGLVGWRMMRAMGWTGVATFFAGFVGLGMLRDHLLATNTGLMVFGDGPMPQIMGAVGYLSLALAVQVTMLVMAGPPRRDQLRTS
;
A
#
# COMPACT_ATOMS: atom_id res chain seq x y z
N MET A 1 17.47 10.25 -19.12
CA MET A 1 16.64 9.66 -18.05
C MET A 1 17.38 8.46 -17.50
N SER A 2 17.67 8.42 -16.20
CA SER A 2 18.38 7.28 -15.58
C SER A 2 17.38 6.15 -15.38
N ARG A 3 17.56 5.06 -16.11
CA ARG A 3 16.78 3.83 -15.86
C ARG A 3 17.03 3.36 -14.43
N VAL A 4 15.97 2.97 -13.73
CA VAL A 4 16.11 2.33 -12.42
C VAL A 4 16.96 1.08 -12.58
N SER A 5 18.05 0.98 -11.83
CA SER A 5 18.96 -0.16 -11.98
C SER A 5 18.27 -1.47 -11.56
N THR A 6 18.58 -2.55 -12.27
CA THR A 6 18.10 -3.91 -11.93
C THR A 6 18.36 -4.26 -10.46
N GLY A 7 19.50 -3.80 -9.91
CA GLY A 7 19.84 -4.00 -8.50
C GLY A 7 18.83 -3.37 -7.53
N VAL A 8 18.32 -2.16 -7.84
CA VAL A 8 17.28 -1.50 -7.04
C VAL A 8 15.97 -2.29 -7.10
N LEU A 9 15.58 -2.77 -8.28
CA LEU A 9 14.35 -3.57 -8.41
C LEU A 9 14.44 -4.88 -7.61
N ILE A 10 15.57 -5.59 -7.69
CA ILE A 10 15.81 -6.79 -6.89
C ILE A 10 15.75 -6.46 -5.39
N ALA A 11 16.39 -5.36 -4.97
CA ALA A 11 16.36 -4.92 -3.57
C ALA A 11 14.93 -4.64 -3.09
N VAL A 12 14.08 -4.02 -3.91
CA VAL A 12 12.65 -3.80 -3.61
C VAL A 12 11.90 -5.12 -3.47
N CYS A 13 12.14 -6.08 -4.38
CA CYS A 13 11.51 -7.41 -4.32
C CYS A 13 11.85 -8.16 -3.03
N LEU A 14 13.10 -8.06 -2.55
CA LEU A 14 13.56 -8.73 -1.34
C LEU A 14 13.18 -7.96 -0.07
N ALA A 15 13.25 -6.64 -0.08
CA ALA A 15 12.95 -5.81 1.07
C ALA A 15 11.44 -5.81 1.41
N SER A 16 10.56 -5.88 0.42
CA SER A 16 9.12 -5.80 0.65
C SER A 16 8.59 -6.92 1.56
N PRO A 17 8.86 -8.21 1.34
CA PRO A 17 8.47 -9.25 2.29
C PRO A 17 9.18 -9.15 3.63
N ALA A 18 10.44 -8.66 3.67
CA ALA A 18 11.17 -8.48 4.92
C ALA A 18 10.53 -7.38 5.80
N VAL A 19 10.10 -6.28 5.20
CA VAL A 19 9.34 -5.21 5.90
C VAL A 19 8.03 -5.77 6.46
N PHE A 20 7.29 -6.56 5.69
CA PHE A 20 6.08 -7.20 6.17
C PHE A 20 6.35 -8.13 7.35
N ALA A 21 7.36 -9.01 7.25
CA ALA A 21 7.74 -9.92 8.32
C ALA A 21 8.16 -9.16 9.60
N ALA A 22 8.94 -8.08 9.46
CA ALA A 22 9.32 -7.22 10.57
C ALA A 22 8.08 -6.59 11.24
N LEU A 23 7.09 -6.13 10.47
CA LEU A 23 5.86 -5.56 11.03
C LEU A 23 4.94 -6.62 11.64
N VAL A 24 4.88 -7.83 11.12
CA VAL A 24 4.22 -8.96 11.81
C VAL A 24 4.82 -9.17 13.19
N TRP A 25 6.14 -9.17 13.28
CA TRP A 25 6.87 -9.31 14.55
C TRP A 25 6.65 -8.12 15.49
N LEU A 26 6.85 -6.90 15.03
CA LEU A 26 6.68 -5.67 15.82
C LEU A 26 5.25 -5.47 16.32
N THR A 27 4.25 -5.80 15.51
CA THR A 27 2.84 -5.69 15.88
C THR A 27 2.37 -6.89 16.69
N ARG A 28 3.22 -7.91 16.86
CA ARG A 28 2.86 -9.19 17.49
C ARG A 28 1.58 -9.77 16.88
N ALA A 29 1.47 -9.70 15.57
CA ALA A 29 0.30 -10.20 14.86
C ALA A 29 0.29 -11.73 14.90
N GLY A 30 -0.78 -12.32 15.43
CA GLY A 30 -0.98 -13.78 15.33
C GLY A 30 -1.20 -14.22 13.88
N GLY A 31 -0.98 -15.52 13.61
CA GLY A 31 -1.02 -16.08 12.25
C GLY A 31 -2.27 -15.68 11.46
N LYS A 32 -3.45 -15.76 12.07
CA LYS A 32 -4.71 -15.36 11.42
C LYS A 32 -4.70 -13.89 10.92
N ARG A 33 -4.12 -12.97 11.71
CA ARG A 33 -4.02 -11.55 11.32
C ARG A 33 -2.96 -11.32 10.25
N ALA A 34 -1.83 -12.00 10.37
CA ALA A 34 -0.77 -11.91 9.36
C ALA A 34 -1.27 -12.43 8.00
N THR A 35 -1.99 -13.57 7.98
CA THR A 35 -2.62 -14.09 6.76
C THR A 35 -3.68 -13.14 6.21
N ALA A 36 -4.54 -12.58 7.07
CA ALA A 36 -5.54 -11.62 6.64
C ALA A 36 -4.93 -10.33 6.05
N ALA A 37 -3.84 -9.84 6.66
CA ALA A 37 -3.12 -8.68 6.16
C ALA A 37 -2.45 -8.96 4.81
N LEU A 38 -1.85 -10.15 4.65
CA LEU A 38 -1.26 -10.56 3.37
C LEU A 38 -2.33 -10.71 2.28
N ALA A 39 -3.47 -11.32 2.61
CA ALA A 39 -4.61 -11.42 1.68
C ALA A 39 -5.11 -10.03 1.28
N GLY A 40 -5.25 -9.09 2.24
CA GLY A 40 -5.57 -7.69 1.96
C GLY A 40 -4.52 -7.03 1.07
N GLY A 41 -3.25 -7.34 1.27
CA GLY A 41 -2.16 -6.88 0.42
C GLY A 41 -2.24 -7.39 -1.02
N VAL A 42 -2.60 -8.66 -1.20
CA VAL A 42 -2.82 -9.22 -2.55
C VAL A 42 -4.01 -8.54 -3.24
N VAL A 43 -5.12 -8.35 -2.51
CA VAL A 43 -6.29 -7.60 -3.02
C VAL A 43 -5.89 -6.19 -3.42
N ALA A 44 -5.09 -5.51 -2.58
CA ALA A 44 -4.56 -4.18 -2.88
C ALA A 44 -3.70 -4.16 -4.15
N ALA A 45 -2.81 -5.15 -4.33
CA ALA A 45 -1.96 -5.22 -5.52
C ALA A 45 -2.78 -5.42 -6.80
N VAL A 46 -3.78 -6.29 -6.77
CA VAL A 46 -4.68 -6.50 -7.91
C VAL A 46 -5.48 -5.23 -8.22
N PHE A 47 -6.02 -4.59 -7.18
CA PHE A 47 -6.72 -3.30 -7.33
C PHE A 47 -5.79 -2.23 -7.93
N ASN A 48 -4.57 -2.11 -7.42
CA ASN A 48 -3.61 -1.12 -7.90
C ASN A 48 -3.27 -1.30 -9.38
N ILE A 49 -3.06 -2.53 -9.83
CA ILE A 49 -2.79 -2.83 -11.25
C ILE A 49 -3.98 -2.36 -12.12
N GLY A 50 -5.21 -2.65 -11.71
CA GLY A 50 -6.41 -2.20 -12.43
C GLY A 50 -6.57 -0.68 -12.40
N TRP A 51 -6.27 -0.05 -11.27
CA TRP A 51 -6.35 1.40 -11.10
C TRP A 51 -5.31 2.14 -11.94
N ASP A 52 -4.06 1.64 -11.99
CA ASP A 52 -3.00 2.17 -12.82
C ASP A 52 -3.31 2.03 -14.32
N ALA A 53 -3.90 0.89 -14.73
CA ALA A 53 -4.35 0.69 -16.11
C ALA A 53 -5.46 1.68 -16.50
N LEU A 54 -6.41 1.94 -15.60
CA LEU A 54 -7.45 2.95 -15.80
C LEU A 54 -6.84 4.35 -15.87
N ALA A 55 -5.92 4.66 -14.97
CA ALA A 55 -5.25 5.96 -14.93
C ALA A 55 -4.49 6.27 -16.23
N ALA A 56 -3.80 5.27 -16.78
CA ALA A 56 -3.10 5.41 -18.04
C ALA A 56 -4.07 5.63 -19.23
N GLN A 57 -5.26 4.99 -19.22
CA GLN A 57 -6.29 5.20 -20.24
C GLN A 57 -6.94 6.60 -20.16
N GLN A 58 -6.94 7.21 -18.98
CA GLN A 58 -7.55 8.52 -18.73
C GLN A 58 -6.51 9.65 -18.68
N ASP A 59 -5.25 9.35 -19.02
CA ASP A 59 -4.13 10.31 -18.96
C ASP A 59 -3.93 10.97 -17.58
N TRP A 60 -4.32 10.26 -16.48
CA TRP A 60 -4.08 10.78 -15.14
C TRP A 60 -2.62 10.64 -14.74
N TRP A 61 -2.03 9.45 -14.97
CA TRP A 61 -0.60 9.20 -14.85
C TRP A 61 -0.17 7.99 -15.67
N THR A 62 1.11 7.96 -15.96
CA THR A 62 1.76 6.85 -16.63
C THR A 62 3.09 6.49 -15.96
N TYR A 63 3.52 5.27 -16.16
CA TYR A 63 4.85 4.79 -15.77
C TYR A 63 5.64 4.46 -17.05
N PRO A 64 6.43 5.39 -17.60
CA PRO A 64 7.08 5.22 -18.91
C PRO A 64 8.02 4.01 -19.01
N GLU A 65 8.54 3.53 -17.87
CA GLU A 65 9.54 2.46 -17.82
C GLU A 65 8.98 1.07 -17.41
N THR A 66 7.66 0.91 -17.27
CA THR A 66 7.03 -0.34 -16.76
C THR A 66 6.84 -1.43 -17.83
N ASN A 67 7.46 -1.34 -19.00
CA ASN A 67 7.51 -2.46 -19.96
C ASN A 67 8.44 -3.59 -19.50
N ASP A 68 9.12 -3.44 -18.35
CA ASP A 68 9.97 -4.47 -17.74
C ASP A 68 9.15 -5.29 -16.73
N VAL A 69 9.11 -6.61 -16.96
CA VAL A 69 8.46 -7.57 -16.06
C VAL A 69 8.98 -7.46 -14.62
N LEU A 70 10.29 -7.22 -14.46
CA LEU A 70 10.89 -7.07 -13.12
C LEU A 70 10.41 -5.80 -12.41
N ALA A 71 10.25 -4.69 -13.13
CA ALA A 71 9.72 -3.45 -12.57
C ALA A 71 8.26 -3.61 -12.14
N THR A 72 7.44 -4.24 -12.97
CA THR A 72 6.04 -4.56 -12.66
C THR A 72 5.95 -5.48 -11.42
N LEU A 73 6.79 -6.51 -11.36
CA LEU A 73 6.83 -7.42 -10.22
C LEU A 73 7.26 -6.70 -8.94
N ALA A 74 8.31 -5.87 -8.99
CA ALA A 74 8.78 -5.10 -7.84
C ALA A 74 7.69 -4.15 -7.31
N LEU A 75 6.96 -3.49 -8.20
CA LEU A 75 5.83 -2.63 -7.84
C LEU A 75 4.71 -3.45 -7.19
N ALA A 76 4.28 -4.55 -7.81
CA ALA A 76 3.23 -5.41 -7.29
C ALA A 76 3.58 -5.99 -5.91
N LEU A 77 4.81 -6.44 -5.69
CA LEU A 77 5.28 -6.95 -4.40
C LEU A 77 5.35 -5.83 -3.35
N SER A 78 5.80 -4.62 -3.72
CA SER A 78 5.80 -3.50 -2.78
C SER A 78 4.37 -3.11 -2.36
N VAL A 79 3.43 -3.13 -3.28
CA VAL A 79 2.01 -2.88 -2.94
C VAL A 79 1.47 -4.01 -2.07
N ALA A 80 1.69 -5.26 -2.42
CA ALA A 80 1.15 -6.40 -1.66
C ALA A 80 1.72 -6.47 -0.23
N PHE A 81 3.03 -6.35 -0.06
CA PHE A 81 3.67 -6.55 1.24
C PHE A 81 3.74 -5.27 2.08
N VAL A 82 4.03 -4.12 1.47
CA VAL A 82 4.27 -2.87 2.21
C VAL A 82 2.99 -2.05 2.31
N PHE A 83 2.43 -1.61 1.17
CA PHE A 83 1.26 -0.74 1.18
C PHE A 83 -0.03 -1.46 1.57
N GLY A 84 -0.18 -2.74 1.23
CA GLY A 84 -1.32 -3.54 1.66
C GLY A 84 -1.07 -4.24 2.99
N GLY A 85 -0.18 -5.22 3.00
CA GLY A 85 0.01 -6.10 4.16
C GLY A 85 0.52 -5.38 5.40
N ALA A 86 1.68 -4.73 5.30
CA ALA A 86 2.32 -4.07 6.45
C ALA A 86 1.50 -2.87 6.95
N ALA A 87 1.04 -2.00 6.03
CA ALA A 87 0.17 -0.88 6.39
C ALA A 87 -1.17 -1.35 6.95
N GLY A 88 -1.72 -2.47 6.45
CA GLY A 88 -2.92 -3.11 7.01
C GLY A 88 -2.76 -3.47 8.48
N LEU A 89 -1.63 -4.07 8.87
CA LEU A 89 -1.31 -4.39 10.27
C LEU A 89 -1.18 -3.13 11.13
N VAL A 90 -0.53 -2.09 10.62
CA VAL A 90 -0.41 -0.79 11.32
C VAL A 90 -1.79 -0.18 11.53
N GLY A 91 -2.60 -0.09 10.48
CA GLY A 91 -3.97 0.43 10.55
C GLY A 91 -4.81 -0.35 11.54
N TRP A 92 -4.80 -1.68 11.49
CA TRP A 92 -5.46 -2.53 12.47
C TRP A 92 -5.04 -2.21 13.90
N ARG A 93 -3.74 -2.04 14.16
CA ARG A 93 -3.23 -1.72 15.50
C ARG A 93 -3.66 -0.33 15.96
N MET A 94 -3.64 0.66 15.06
CA MET A 94 -4.11 2.02 15.36
C MET A 94 -5.60 2.03 15.70
N MET A 95 -6.44 1.36 14.90
CA MET A 95 -7.87 1.25 15.15
C MET A 95 -8.16 0.58 16.48
N ARG A 96 -7.39 -0.46 16.84
CA ARG A 96 -7.52 -1.16 18.11
C ARG A 96 -7.12 -0.29 19.30
N ALA A 97 -6.03 0.48 19.18
CA ALA A 97 -5.49 1.29 20.26
C ALA A 97 -6.30 2.58 20.48
N MET A 98 -6.73 3.23 19.41
CA MET A 98 -7.29 4.59 19.42
C MET A 98 -8.76 4.67 18.96
N GLY A 99 -9.37 3.56 18.54
CA GLY A 99 -10.75 3.55 18.02
C GLY A 99 -10.92 4.42 16.78
N TRP A 100 -11.94 5.29 16.77
CA TRP A 100 -12.24 6.16 15.63
C TRP A 100 -11.12 7.13 15.28
N THR A 101 -10.40 7.65 16.26
CA THR A 101 -9.20 8.48 16.01
C THR A 101 -8.15 7.67 15.26
N GLY A 102 -7.95 6.40 15.61
CA GLY A 102 -7.04 5.52 14.89
C GLY A 102 -7.47 5.27 13.45
N VAL A 103 -8.78 5.13 13.20
CA VAL A 103 -9.33 5.04 11.83
C VAL A 103 -8.97 6.31 11.04
N ALA A 104 -9.36 7.48 11.54
CA ALA A 104 -9.12 8.75 10.86
C ALA A 104 -7.63 9.00 10.59
N THR A 105 -6.78 8.79 11.61
CA THR A 105 -5.32 8.98 11.48
C THR A 105 -4.71 8.00 10.48
N PHE A 106 -5.14 6.74 10.49
CA PHE A 106 -4.63 5.75 9.52
C PHE A 106 -4.98 6.14 8.09
N PHE A 107 -6.26 6.41 7.81
CA PHE A 107 -6.69 6.74 6.45
C PHE A 107 -6.07 8.04 5.94
N ALA A 108 -6.06 9.10 6.75
CA ALA A 108 -5.42 10.37 6.40
C ALA A 108 -3.91 10.21 6.17
N GLY A 109 -3.23 9.50 7.07
CA GLY A 109 -1.80 9.23 6.95
C GLY A 109 -1.46 8.37 5.74
N PHE A 110 -2.25 7.33 5.47
CA PHE A 110 -2.04 6.45 4.32
C PHE A 110 -2.19 7.19 2.99
N VAL A 111 -3.26 7.97 2.84
CA VAL A 111 -3.48 8.81 1.65
C VAL A 111 -2.38 9.85 1.52
N GLY A 112 -2.07 10.58 2.60
CA GLY A 112 -1.06 11.64 2.57
C GLY A 112 0.33 11.12 2.23
N LEU A 113 0.77 10.01 2.86
CA LEU A 113 2.07 9.39 2.56
C LEU A 113 2.12 8.79 1.16
N GLY A 114 1.02 8.20 0.68
CA GLY A 114 0.92 7.69 -0.67
C GLY A 114 1.08 8.79 -1.72
N MET A 115 0.32 9.88 -1.56
CA MET A 115 0.41 11.06 -2.44
C MET A 115 1.80 11.70 -2.41
N LEU A 116 2.41 11.83 -1.21
CA LEU A 116 3.77 12.34 -1.08
C LEU A 116 4.78 11.45 -1.80
N ARG A 117 4.67 10.12 -1.65
CA ARG A 117 5.52 9.16 -2.36
C ARG A 117 5.43 9.36 -3.88
N ASP A 118 4.22 9.43 -4.42
CA ASP A 118 4.02 9.57 -5.86
C ASP A 118 4.55 10.90 -6.39
N HIS A 119 4.34 11.97 -5.63
CA HIS A 119 4.92 13.26 -5.98
C HIS A 119 6.46 13.21 -5.98
N LEU A 120 7.08 12.59 -4.98
CA LEU A 120 8.54 12.43 -4.92
C LEU A 120 9.07 11.53 -6.04
N LEU A 121 8.35 10.47 -6.41
CA LEU A 121 8.72 9.61 -7.55
C LEU A 121 8.64 10.37 -8.87
N ALA A 122 7.56 11.12 -9.09
CA ALA A 122 7.39 11.90 -10.32
C ALA A 122 8.47 12.99 -10.44
N THR A 123 8.71 13.76 -9.37
CA THR A 123 9.63 14.93 -9.42
C THR A 123 11.10 14.53 -9.43
N ASN A 124 11.50 13.47 -8.69
CA ASN A 124 12.90 13.15 -8.48
C ASN A 124 13.43 12.03 -9.40
N THR A 125 12.55 11.15 -9.90
CA THR A 125 13.02 9.96 -10.64
C THR A 125 12.47 9.87 -12.06
N GLY A 126 11.36 10.56 -12.36
CA GLY A 126 10.66 10.42 -13.63
C GLY A 126 10.03 9.04 -13.85
N LEU A 127 9.98 8.18 -12.82
CA LEU A 127 9.35 6.86 -12.90
C LEU A 127 7.84 6.96 -13.11
N MET A 128 7.24 8.04 -12.65
CA MET A 128 5.82 8.35 -12.79
C MET A 128 5.70 9.73 -13.42
N VAL A 129 4.80 9.88 -14.36
CA VAL A 129 4.50 11.17 -15.00
C VAL A 129 3.01 11.42 -14.81
N PHE A 130 2.68 12.54 -14.19
CA PHE A 130 1.29 12.99 -14.04
C PHE A 130 0.82 13.70 -15.30
N GLY A 131 -0.45 13.51 -15.63
CA GLY A 131 -1.17 14.33 -16.60
C GLY A 131 -1.45 15.73 -16.08
N ASP A 132 -2.02 16.56 -16.93
CA ASP A 132 -2.29 17.97 -16.62
C ASP A 132 -3.51 18.15 -15.69
N GLY A 133 -3.49 19.24 -14.93
CA GLY A 133 -4.60 19.68 -14.09
C GLY A 133 -4.71 18.98 -12.73
N PRO A 134 -5.81 19.18 -11.99
CA PRO A 134 -5.98 18.65 -10.63
C PRO A 134 -6.45 17.19 -10.57
N MET A 135 -6.96 16.65 -11.69
CA MET A 135 -7.60 15.33 -11.72
C MET A 135 -6.65 14.20 -11.30
N PRO A 136 -5.38 14.16 -11.77
CA PRO A 136 -4.42 13.15 -11.31
C PRO A 136 -4.27 13.08 -9.79
N GLN A 137 -4.19 14.21 -9.12
CA GLN A 137 -4.06 14.29 -7.66
C GLN A 137 -5.33 13.82 -6.95
N ILE A 138 -6.50 14.23 -7.44
CA ILE A 138 -7.79 13.79 -6.87
C ILE A 138 -7.94 12.26 -7.01
N MET A 139 -7.67 11.73 -8.20
CA MET A 139 -7.81 10.31 -8.47
C MET A 139 -6.72 9.48 -7.79
N GLY A 140 -5.54 10.02 -7.59
CA GLY A 140 -4.51 9.43 -6.74
C GLY A 140 -4.98 9.28 -5.29
N ALA A 141 -5.55 10.34 -4.71
CA ALA A 141 -6.10 10.29 -3.36
C ALA A 141 -7.26 9.29 -3.23
N VAL A 142 -8.17 9.25 -4.21
CA VAL A 142 -9.27 8.27 -4.29
C VAL A 142 -8.71 6.85 -4.40
N GLY A 143 -7.68 6.63 -5.20
CA GLY A 143 -7.00 5.33 -5.33
C GLY A 143 -6.43 4.85 -4.00
N TYR A 144 -5.67 5.69 -3.30
CA TYR A 144 -5.11 5.33 -1.98
C TYR A 144 -6.19 5.09 -0.93
N LEU A 145 -7.25 5.88 -0.91
CA LEU A 145 -8.38 5.66 0.00
C LEU A 145 -9.05 4.31 -0.27
N SER A 146 -9.32 4.01 -1.54
CA SER A 146 -9.94 2.74 -1.96
C SER A 146 -9.06 1.54 -1.63
N LEU A 147 -7.75 1.67 -1.83
CA LEU A 147 -6.75 0.65 -1.51
C LEU A 147 -6.72 0.37 0.00
N ALA A 148 -6.68 1.42 0.82
CA ALA A 148 -6.72 1.30 2.28
C ALA A 148 -8.02 0.64 2.76
N LEU A 149 -9.16 1.01 2.18
CA LEU A 149 -10.46 0.40 2.47
C LEU A 149 -10.48 -1.09 2.10
N ALA A 150 -10.01 -1.46 0.91
CA ALA A 150 -9.97 -2.85 0.46
C ALA A 150 -9.15 -3.73 1.42
N VAL A 151 -7.98 -3.25 1.86
CA VAL A 151 -7.15 -3.95 2.84
C VAL A 151 -7.86 -4.11 4.18
N GLN A 152 -8.42 -3.02 4.73
CA GLN A 152 -9.06 -3.07 6.05
C GLN A 152 -10.35 -3.90 6.04
N VAL A 153 -11.13 -3.86 4.97
CA VAL A 153 -12.30 -4.72 4.80
C VAL A 153 -11.88 -6.19 4.71
N THR A 154 -10.85 -6.52 3.96
CA THR A 154 -10.33 -7.90 3.89
C THR A 154 -9.86 -8.39 5.26
N MET A 155 -9.13 -7.56 6.00
CA MET A 155 -8.71 -7.89 7.36
C MET A 155 -9.90 -8.07 8.30
N LEU A 156 -10.93 -7.21 8.19
CA LEU A 156 -12.14 -7.29 8.99
C LEU A 156 -12.89 -8.59 8.75
N VAL A 157 -13.05 -8.98 7.49
CA VAL A 157 -13.74 -10.22 7.09
C VAL A 157 -12.97 -11.46 7.56
N MET A 158 -11.66 -11.48 7.38
CA MET A 158 -10.85 -12.67 7.66
C MET A 158 -10.43 -12.80 9.14
N ALA A 159 -10.06 -11.69 9.78
CA ALA A 159 -9.55 -11.68 11.16
C ALA A 159 -10.58 -11.24 12.20
N GLY A 160 -11.69 -10.64 11.76
CA GLY A 160 -12.75 -10.07 12.61
C GLY A 160 -12.43 -8.63 13.05
N PRO A 161 -13.31 -7.96 13.81
CA PRO A 161 -13.13 -6.57 14.21
C PRO A 161 -11.97 -6.38 15.19
N PRO A 162 -11.30 -5.22 15.18
CA PRO A 162 -10.27 -4.88 16.16
C PRO A 162 -10.92 -4.65 17.54
N ARG A 163 -10.81 -5.64 18.45
CA ARG A 163 -11.35 -5.53 19.80
C ARG A 163 -10.29 -4.98 20.76
N ARG A 164 -10.68 -4.03 21.62
CA ARG A 164 -9.79 -3.36 22.59
C ARG A 164 -9.21 -4.28 23.66
N ASP A 165 -9.91 -5.35 24.03
CA ASP A 165 -9.72 -6.04 25.31
C ASP A 165 -8.59 -7.08 25.36
N GLN A 166 -8.01 -7.43 24.23
CA GLN A 166 -7.03 -8.53 24.16
C GLN A 166 -5.55 -8.13 24.33
N LEU A 167 -5.26 -6.87 24.68
CA LEU A 167 -3.90 -6.42 24.99
C LEU A 167 -3.55 -6.48 26.49
N ARG A 168 -4.52 -6.82 27.36
CA ARG A 168 -4.36 -6.78 28.81
C ARG A 168 -3.98 -8.11 29.48
N THR A 169 -3.93 -9.19 28.72
CA THR A 169 -3.61 -10.52 29.26
C THR A 169 -2.49 -11.16 28.48
N SER A 170 -1.29 -10.72 28.68
CA SER A 170 -0.05 -11.50 28.51
C SER A 170 1.09 -10.78 29.21
#